data_ea2d978d2f8090058312bccefed7664f
#
_entry.id   ea2d978d2f8090058312bccefed7664f
#
_cell.length_a   1.000
_cell.length_b   1.000
_cell.length_c   1.000
_cell.angle_alpha   90.00
_cell.angle_beta   90.00
_cell.angle_gamma   90.00
#
_symmetry.space_group_name_H-M   'P 1'
#
loop_
_entity.id
_entity.type
_entity.pdbx_description
1 polymer ?
#
loop_
_entity_poly.entity_id
_entity_poly.type
_entity_poly.pdbx_seq_one_letter_code
_entity_poly.pdbx_strand_id
1 'polypeptide(L)'
;LPVVEALAAEGFVVSVDTSRPEIMTAAAKAGAKILNDVRGFDLTGAAEAAAATDCGLVVMHGFDAPRGSDIVASVYDYLAKRTTALRELGVSSDRICWDPGFGFGKTVEAILN
;
A
#
# COMPACT_ATOMS: atom_id res chain seq x y z
N LEU A 1 1.39 16.21 -11.13
CA LEU A 1 2.31 15.06 -11.24
C LEU A 1 2.88 14.91 -12.65
N PRO A 2 3.70 15.87 -13.13
CA PRO A 2 4.22 15.83 -14.51
C PRO A 2 5.05 14.60 -14.83
N VAL A 3 5.83 14.08 -13.87
CA VAL A 3 6.67 12.89 -14.09
C VAL A 3 5.80 11.66 -14.33
N VAL A 4 4.74 11.49 -13.54
CA VAL A 4 3.80 10.37 -13.70
C VAL A 4 3.12 10.44 -15.07
N GLU A 5 2.64 11.61 -15.45
CA GLU A 5 1.99 11.81 -16.75
C GLU A 5 2.93 11.49 -17.90
N ALA A 6 4.17 11.96 -17.85
CA ALA A 6 5.14 11.73 -18.89
C ALA A 6 5.49 10.24 -19.04
N LEU A 7 5.74 9.54 -17.93
CA LEU A 7 6.07 8.13 -17.95
C LEU A 7 4.89 7.27 -18.40
N ALA A 8 3.68 7.59 -17.94
CA ALA A 8 2.48 6.87 -18.35
C ALA A 8 2.21 7.03 -19.85
N ALA A 9 2.43 8.24 -20.40
CA ALA A 9 2.27 8.51 -21.81
C ALA A 9 3.25 7.71 -22.69
N GLU A 10 4.42 7.38 -22.15
CA GLU A 10 5.42 6.53 -22.82
C GLU A 10 5.11 5.03 -22.72
N GLY A 11 4.04 4.66 -22.05
CA GLY A 11 3.62 3.27 -21.91
C GLY A 11 4.19 2.54 -20.69
N PHE A 12 4.90 3.25 -19.79
CA PHE A 12 5.41 2.64 -18.57
C PHE A 12 4.30 2.42 -17.55
N VAL A 13 4.39 1.31 -16.80
CA VAL A 13 3.54 1.09 -15.63
C VAL A 13 4.18 1.83 -14.47
N VAL A 14 3.48 2.84 -13.96
CA VAL A 14 4.01 3.71 -12.90
C VAL A 14 3.38 3.34 -11.55
N SER A 15 4.21 3.13 -10.55
CA SER A 15 3.80 2.95 -9.16
C SER A 15 4.13 4.22 -8.39
N VAL A 16 3.17 4.73 -7.63
CA VAL A 16 3.37 5.91 -6.79
C VAL A 16 3.31 5.50 -5.33
N ASP A 17 4.35 5.86 -4.58
CA ASP A 17 4.48 5.58 -3.16
C ASP A 17 4.03 6.82 -2.38
N THR A 18 2.88 6.73 -1.73
CA THR A 18 2.32 7.83 -0.96
C THR A 18 1.33 7.30 0.08
N SER A 19 1.22 8.02 1.20
CA SER A 19 0.18 7.78 2.22
C SER A 19 -0.95 8.80 2.15
N ARG A 20 -0.83 9.82 1.31
CA ARG A 20 -1.76 10.96 1.28
C ARG A 20 -2.89 10.72 0.28
N PRO A 21 -4.15 10.82 0.74
CA PRO A 21 -5.30 10.57 -0.13
C PRO A 21 -5.35 11.45 -1.38
N GLU A 22 -5.05 12.73 -1.23
CA GLU A 22 -5.08 13.69 -2.35
C GLU A 22 -4.03 13.37 -3.40
N ILE A 23 -2.88 12.84 -2.99
CA ILE A 23 -1.83 12.43 -3.93
C ILE A 23 -2.24 11.14 -4.65
N MET A 24 -2.90 10.21 -3.95
CA MET A 24 -3.43 8.99 -4.57
C MET A 24 -4.38 9.32 -5.71
N THR A 25 -5.32 10.21 -5.46
CA THR A 25 -6.28 10.64 -6.47
C THR A 25 -5.59 11.30 -7.66
N ALA A 26 -4.65 12.21 -7.39
CA ALA A 26 -3.92 12.92 -8.44
C ALA A 26 -3.04 11.96 -9.25
N ALA A 27 -2.38 11.01 -8.60
CA ALA A 27 -1.53 10.03 -9.27
C ALA A 27 -2.34 9.13 -10.21
N ALA A 28 -3.50 8.66 -9.77
CA ALA A 28 -4.37 7.85 -10.60
C ALA A 28 -4.85 8.61 -11.83
N LYS A 29 -5.23 9.88 -11.67
CA LYS A 29 -5.63 10.74 -12.78
C LYS A 29 -4.49 10.98 -13.76
N ALA A 30 -3.26 11.04 -13.25
CA ALA A 30 -2.07 11.23 -14.08
C ALA A 30 -1.64 9.96 -14.83
N GLY A 31 -2.24 8.82 -14.54
CA GLY A 31 -1.99 7.57 -15.25
C GLY A 31 -1.23 6.52 -14.45
N ALA A 32 -1.01 6.71 -13.16
CA ALA A 32 -0.40 5.67 -12.33
C ALA A 32 -1.30 4.44 -12.28
N LYS A 33 -0.68 3.25 -12.29
CA LYS A 33 -1.39 1.98 -12.26
C LYS A 33 -1.32 1.28 -10.91
N ILE A 34 -0.40 1.68 -10.05
CA ILE A 34 -0.17 1.07 -8.74
C ILE A 34 0.00 2.18 -7.71
N LEU A 35 -0.65 2.02 -6.58
CA LEU A 35 -0.44 2.86 -5.40
C LEU A 35 0.18 2.00 -4.30
N ASN A 36 1.30 2.44 -3.76
CA ASN A 36 1.99 1.76 -2.68
C ASN A 36 1.97 2.66 -1.45
N ASP A 37 1.41 2.16 -0.36
CA ASP A 37 1.31 2.93 0.88
C ASP A 37 2.02 2.19 2.02
N VAL A 38 3.10 2.78 2.53
CA VAL A 38 3.86 2.25 3.67
C VAL A 38 3.01 2.16 4.94
N ARG A 39 1.91 2.89 5.01
CA ARG A 39 0.97 2.89 6.13
C ARG A 39 -0.25 2.00 5.88
N GLY A 40 -0.22 1.17 4.84
CA GLY A 40 -1.31 0.24 4.55
C GLY A 40 -2.66 0.89 4.30
N PHE A 41 -2.68 2.10 3.78
CA PHE A 41 -3.91 2.89 3.53
C PHE A 41 -4.66 3.20 4.84
N ASP A 42 -3.91 3.40 5.91
CA ASP A 42 -4.46 3.62 7.24
C ASP A 42 -4.72 5.11 7.56
N LEU A 43 -4.10 6.02 6.82
CA LEU A 43 -4.33 7.44 7.02
C LEU A 43 -5.79 7.79 6.69
N THR A 44 -6.38 8.71 7.46
CA THR A 44 -7.78 9.11 7.25
C THR A 44 -8.03 9.48 5.80
N GLY A 45 -8.99 8.81 5.17
CA GLY A 45 -9.37 9.03 3.78
C GLY A 45 -8.54 8.26 2.75
N ALA A 46 -7.44 7.62 3.14
CA ALA A 46 -6.57 6.93 2.19
C ALA A 46 -7.23 5.70 1.56
N ALA A 47 -7.90 4.89 2.37
CA ALA A 47 -8.58 3.69 1.87
C ALA A 47 -9.69 4.07 0.87
N GLU A 48 -10.45 5.09 1.19
CA GLU A 48 -11.54 5.59 0.33
C GLU A 48 -10.99 6.15 -0.98
N ALA A 49 -9.92 6.94 -0.91
CA ALA A 49 -9.30 7.49 -2.12
C ALA A 49 -8.75 6.39 -3.02
N ALA A 50 -8.05 5.41 -2.44
CA ALA A 50 -7.51 4.27 -3.19
C ALA A 50 -8.61 3.42 -3.80
N ALA A 51 -9.69 3.17 -3.07
CA ALA A 51 -10.83 2.38 -3.54
C ALA A 51 -11.53 3.03 -4.73
N ALA A 52 -11.50 4.35 -4.81
CA ALA A 52 -12.12 5.09 -5.91
C ALA A 52 -11.31 5.03 -7.21
N THR A 53 -10.09 4.49 -7.17
CA THR A 53 -9.24 4.33 -8.35
C THR A 53 -9.34 2.91 -8.90
N ASP A 54 -8.80 2.69 -10.11
CA ASP A 54 -8.66 1.35 -10.69
C ASP A 54 -7.25 0.77 -10.48
N CYS A 55 -6.43 1.42 -9.66
CA CYS A 55 -5.06 1.01 -9.43
C CYS A 55 -4.95 -0.30 -8.65
N GLY A 56 -3.88 -1.04 -8.88
CA GLY A 56 -3.43 -2.07 -7.96
C GLY A 56 -2.94 -1.40 -6.67
N LEU A 57 -3.18 -2.03 -5.54
CA LEU A 57 -2.86 -1.46 -4.23
C LEU A 57 -1.85 -2.36 -3.52
N VAL A 58 -0.69 -1.80 -3.17
CA VAL A 58 0.31 -2.49 -2.36
C VAL A 58 0.16 -2.03 -0.91
N VAL A 59 -0.29 -2.94 -0.08
CA VAL A 59 -0.49 -2.71 1.36
C VAL A 59 0.77 -3.10 2.07
N MET A 60 1.43 -2.14 2.72
CA MET A 60 2.71 -2.37 3.38
C MET A 60 2.60 -2.20 4.89
N HIS A 61 3.37 -3.01 5.63
CA HIS A 61 3.62 -2.82 7.05
C HIS A 61 4.93 -2.04 7.18
N GLY A 62 4.86 -0.71 7.11
CA GLY A 62 6.01 0.18 7.01
C GLY A 62 6.47 0.76 8.35
N PHE A 63 6.42 -0.02 9.43
CA PHE A 63 6.86 0.42 10.76
C PHE A 63 7.41 -0.75 11.56
N ASP A 64 7.99 -0.44 12.72
CA ASP A 64 8.62 -1.45 13.58
C ASP A 64 7.58 -2.41 14.14
N ALA A 65 7.94 -3.69 14.21
CA ALA A 65 7.13 -4.67 14.92
C ALA A 65 7.39 -4.54 16.43
N PRO A 66 6.37 -4.79 17.28
CA PRO A 66 6.55 -4.75 18.73
C PRO A 66 7.58 -5.78 19.20
N ARG A 67 8.39 -5.40 20.16
CA ARG A 67 9.36 -6.32 20.78
C ARG A 67 8.65 -7.43 21.55
N GLY A 68 9.19 -8.65 21.47
CA GLY A 68 8.64 -9.80 22.16
C GLY A 68 7.37 -10.36 21.55
N SER A 69 6.91 -9.80 20.47
CA SER A 69 5.75 -10.29 19.73
C SER A 69 6.16 -11.33 18.71
N ASP A 70 5.23 -12.22 18.33
CA ASP A 70 5.37 -13.00 17.12
C ASP A 70 5.24 -12.03 15.94
N ILE A 71 6.37 -11.71 15.34
CA ILE A 71 6.42 -10.70 14.28
C ILE A 71 5.62 -11.15 13.04
N VAL A 72 5.63 -12.43 12.73
CA VAL A 72 4.89 -12.97 11.58
C VAL A 72 3.39 -12.76 11.81
N ALA A 73 2.89 -13.15 12.98
CA ALA A 73 1.48 -12.96 13.31
C ALA A 73 1.10 -11.48 13.35
N SER A 74 1.94 -10.62 13.92
CA SER A 74 1.67 -9.18 14.00
C SER A 74 1.57 -8.54 12.62
N VAL A 75 2.50 -8.86 11.73
CA VAL A 75 2.50 -8.33 10.35
C VAL A 75 1.31 -8.88 9.59
N TYR A 76 1.05 -10.18 9.69
CA TYR A 76 -0.10 -10.80 9.04
C TYR A 76 -1.42 -10.16 9.49
N ASP A 77 -1.61 -10.00 10.79
CA ASP A 77 -2.84 -9.41 11.33
C ASP A 77 -3.05 -7.99 10.83
N TYR A 78 -1.98 -7.19 10.80
CA TYR A 78 -2.06 -5.83 10.29
C TYR A 78 -2.49 -5.81 8.83
N LEU A 79 -1.81 -6.59 7.99
CA LEU A 79 -2.09 -6.64 6.55
C LEU A 79 -3.50 -7.18 6.29
N ALA A 80 -3.93 -8.18 7.04
CA ALA A 80 -5.27 -8.74 6.92
C ALA A 80 -6.35 -7.71 7.29
N LYS A 81 -6.15 -6.94 8.35
CA LYS A 81 -7.09 -5.90 8.76
C LYS A 81 -7.19 -4.79 7.70
N ARG A 82 -6.06 -4.37 7.15
CA ARG A 82 -6.07 -3.35 6.10
C ARG A 82 -6.76 -3.86 4.83
N THR A 83 -6.52 -5.13 4.47
CA THR A 83 -7.19 -5.77 3.34
C THR A 83 -8.70 -5.82 3.54
N THR A 84 -9.15 -6.19 4.74
CA THR A 84 -10.58 -6.22 5.05
C THR A 84 -11.20 -4.83 4.87
N ALA A 85 -10.54 -3.79 5.37
CA ALA A 85 -11.03 -2.42 5.23
C ALA A 85 -11.17 -2.01 3.76
N LEU A 86 -10.20 -2.37 2.92
CA LEU A 86 -10.26 -2.07 1.49
C LEU A 86 -11.37 -2.87 0.79
N ARG A 87 -11.52 -4.14 1.13
CA ARG A 87 -12.57 -4.98 0.53
C ARG A 87 -13.97 -4.52 0.91
N GLU A 88 -14.15 -4.01 2.11
CA GLU A 88 -15.43 -3.42 2.53
C GLU A 88 -15.81 -2.20 1.71
N LEU A 89 -14.81 -1.52 1.14
CA LEU A 89 -15.01 -0.38 0.23
C LEU A 89 -15.16 -0.81 -1.24
N GLY A 90 -15.21 -2.11 -1.51
CA GLY A 90 -15.44 -2.62 -2.85
C GLY A 90 -14.18 -2.97 -3.64
N VAL A 91 -13.00 -2.93 -3.02
CA VAL A 91 -11.77 -3.30 -3.71
C VAL A 91 -11.69 -4.82 -3.86
N SER A 92 -11.48 -5.28 -5.08
CA SER A 92 -11.35 -6.71 -5.38
C SER A 92 -10.01 -7.24 -4.85
N SER A 93 -10.01 -8.49 -4.37
CA SER A 93 -8.80 -9.12 -3.81
C SER A 93 -7.64 -9.17 -4.78
N ASP A 94 -7.90 -9.31 -6.09
CA ASP A 94 -6.86 -9.39 -7.10
C ASP A 94 -6.18 -8.05 -7.39
N ARG A 95 -6.68 -6.96 -6.82
CA ARG A 95 -6.05 -5.64 -6.87
C ARG A 95 -5.13 -5.38 -5.68
N ILE A 96 -5.07 -6.28 -4.70
CA ILE A 96 -4.36 -6.07 -3.44
C ILE A 96 -3.14 -6.98 -3.37
N CYS A 97 -1.97 -6.39 -3.08
CA CYS A 97 -0.72 -7.09 -2.88
C CYS A 97 -0.15 -6.69 -1.52
N TRP A 98 0.42 -7.65 -0.80
CA TRP A 98 1.00 -7.41 0.52
C TRP A 98 2.51 -7.24 0.43
N ASP A 99 3.03 -6.27 1.20
CA ASP A 99 4.46 -6.07 1.40
C ASP A 99 4.72 -6.03 2.90
N PRO A 100 5.45 -7.00 3.45
CA PRO A 100 5.68 -7.06 4.90
C PRO A 100 6.65 -5.98 5.40
N GLY A 101 7.28 -5.20 4.52
CA GLY A 101 8.11 -4.08 4.93
C GLY A 101 9.43 -4.49 5.56
N PHE A 102 10.17 -5.40 4.94
CA PHE A 102 11.43 -5.93 5.48
C PHE A 102 12.47 -4.84 5.77
N GLY A 103 12.41 -3.70 5.07
CA GLY A 103 13.31 -2.59 5.30
C GLY A 103 12.92 -1.65 6.45
N PHE A 104 11.85 -1.93 7.19
CA PHE A 104 11.29 -1.03 8.20
C PHE A 104 11.42 -1.63 9.60
N GLY A 105 12.63 -1.50 10.20
CA GLY A 105 12.82 -1.84 11.60
C GLY A 105 12.71 -3.30 11.97
N LYS A 106 12.74 -4.21 10.98
CA LYS A 106 12.65 -5.65 11.20
C LYS A 106 14.04 -6.26 11.10
N THR A 107 14.45 -6.99 12.15
CA THR A 107 15.74 -7.68 12.14
C THR A 107 15.70 -8.91 11.25
N VAL A 108 16.89 -9.37 10.81
CA VAL A 108 16.99 -10.61 10.02
C VAL A 108 16.40 -11.80 10.79
N GLU A 109 16.67 -11.89 12.08
CA GLU A 109 16.12 -12.95 12.95
C GLU A 109 14.61 -12.91 13.00
N ALA A 110 14.04 -11.70 13.15
CA ALA A 110 12.60 -11.51 13.20
C ALA A 110 11.95 -11.90 11.86
N ILE A 111 12.58 -11.55 10.73
CA ILE A 111 12.08 -11.85 9.40
C ILE A 111 12.08 -13.37 9.13
N LEU A 112 13.10 -14.08 9.59
CA LEU A 112 13.25 -15.51 9.34
C LEU A 112 12.47 -16.41 10.29
N ASN A 113 12.00 -15.85 11.39
CA ASN A 113 11.15 -16.56 12.32
C ASN A 113 9.70 -16.50 11.88
#